data_fe077cf348c9c2577601b3f5a2c1390e
#
_entry.id   fe077cf348c9c2577601b3f5a2c1390e
#
_cell.length_a   1.000
_cell.length_b   1.000
_cell.length_c   1.000
_cell.angle_alpha   90.00
_cell.angle_beta   90.00
_cell.angle_gamma   90.00
#
_symmetry.space_group_name_H-M   'P 1'
#
loop_
_entity.id
_entity.type
_entity.pdbx_description
1 polymer ?
#
loop_
_entity_poly.entity_id
_entity_poly.type
_entity_poly.pdbx_seq_one_letter_code
_entity_poly.pdbx_strand_id
1 'polypeptide(L)'
;MSFFSPLRPIPLLLALVLVPLTTSWAADPVSEMAQFSVFGKVDLSELAKGDIKTATGAPMSTPRYLSVQSCFVVPRPPEKVLQTMQHFDPTAHRELKVYLHSDLPASPSASNFSRLNHPPENSAVKSLRNATEKMSPDLQLSQAEAQKYSAGQPAFAFWTDVLAKRAQAFVAGGAAAEAPYDHTRNPVQPGKELSGLLRQQGKVESQFGGFLGATGLIGGKGSLKAELYWELLQVEDDGVLSLGASYRRSTAGGGAQVADGFYYASGGYNVALTLYQLWPIEIGGRPSTLIWRGDFVSANTLADLHGIERLGSESAMRKDISKAASIFQREAGR
;
A
#
# COMPACT_ATOMS: atom_id res chain seq x y z
N MET A 1 68.69 57.99 14.45
CA MET A 1 67.59 58.86 14.04
C MET A 1 66.37 57.95 13.77
N SER A 2 65.44 57.89 14.72
CA SER A 2 64.22 57.10 14.68
C SER A 2 63.10 57.86 14.02
N PHE A 3 62.40 57.22 13.12
CA PHE A 3 61.08 57.72 12.65
C PHE A 3 60.05 56.67 12.89
N PHE A 4 59.27 56.82 13.94
CA PHE A 4 58.03 56.10 14.18
C PHE A 4 56.88 56.86 13.50
N SER A 5 56.15 56.20 12.59
CA SER A 5 54.87 56.69 12.09
C SER A 5 53.74 55.93 12.80
N PRO A 6 52.67 56.56 13.26
CA PRO A 6 51.56 55.92 13.94
C PRO A 6 50.57 55.34 12.91
N LEU A 7 50.23 54.04 13.14
CA LEU A 7 49.14 53.33 12.47
C LEU A 7 47.77 53.91 12.88
N ARG A 8 46.97 54.34 11.86
CA ARG A 8 45.59 54.73 12.04
C ARG A 8 44.67 53.49 12.17
N PRO A 9 43.71 53.49 13.07
CA PRO A 9 42.72 52.39 13.16
C PRO A 9 41.70 52.52 12.02
N ILE A 10 41.50 51.42 11.29
CA ILE A 10 40.43 51.26 10.30
C ILE A 10 39.16 50.81 11.04
N PRO A 11 38.03 51.51 10.95
CA PRO A 11 36.78 51.04 11.55
C PRO A 11 36.23 49.85 10.74
N LEU A 12 36.12 48.71 11.40
CA LEU A 12 35.47 47.49 10.90
C LEU A 12 33.94 47.73 10.88
N LEU A 13 33.40 48.07 9.72
CA LEU A 13 31.95 48.14 9.51
C LEU A 13 31.40 46.72 9.47
N LEU A 14 30.79 46.31 10.55
CA LEU A 14 30.05 45.02 10.63
C LEU A 14 28.73 45.18 9.85
N ALA A 15 28.71 44.75 8.60
CA ALA A 15 27.49 44.70 7.80
C ALA A 15 26.63 43.53 8.29
N LEU A 16 25.60 43.85 9.06
CA LEU A 16 24.57 42.88 9.48
C LEU A 16 23.76 42.49 8.24
N VAL A 17 24.08 41.37 7.61
CA VAL A 17 23.28 40.79 6.52
C VAL A 17 22.01 40.21 7.15
N LEU A 18 20.91 40.97 7.12
CA LEU A 18 19.57 40.46 7.36
C LEU A 18 19.21 39.49 6.22
N VAL A 19 19.43 38.19 6.42
CA VAL A 19 18.90 37.18 5.55
C VAL A 19 17.38 37.14 5.81
N PRO A 20 16.53 37.44 4.81
CA PRO A 20 15.10 37.32 4.99
C PRO A 20 14.81 35.83 5.23
N LEU A 21 14.28 35.47 6.38
CA LEU A 21 13.63 34.18 6.63
C LEU A 21 12.42 34.14 5.70
N THR A 22 12.62 33.62 4.49
CA THR A 22 11.52 33.23 3.63
C THR A 22 10.83 32.07 4.35
N THR A 23 9.77 32.37 5.09
CA THR A 23 8.79 31.36 5.49
C THR A 23 8.23 30.76 4.21
N SER A 24 8.81 29.63 3.80
CA SER A 24 8.19 28.78 2.78
C SER A 24 6.84 28.40 3.35
N TRP A 25 5.79 29.02 2.84
CA TRP A 25 4.43 28.61 3.12
C TRP A 25 4.32 27.20 2.57
N ALA A 26 4.28 26.21 3.46
CA ALA A 26 3.90 24.86 3.07
C ALA A 26 2.55 24.96 2.38
N ALA A 27 2.42 24.36 1.19
CA ALA A 27 1.15 24.37 0.47
C ALA A 27 0.07 23.83 1.41
N ASP A 28 -1.13 24.44 1.37
CA ASP A 28 -2.26 23.99 2.18
C ASP A 28 -2.56 22.51 1.85
N PRO A 29 -2.54 21.61 2.84
CA PRO A 29 -2.73 20.17 2.63
C PRO A 29 -4.00 19.80 1.86
N VAL A 30 -5.10 20.54 2.07
CA VAL A 30 -6.37 20.34 1.34
C VAL A 30 -6.20 20.73 -0.14
N SER A 31 -5.52 21.84 -0.41
CA SER A 31 -5.23 22.27 -1.76
C SER A 31 -4.27 21.33 -2.49
N GLU A 32 -3.25 20.80 -1.80
CA GLU A 32 -2.35 19.80 -2.36
C GLU A 32 -3.11 18.51 -2.69
N MET A 33 -3.92 18.00 -1.76
CA MET A 33 -4.75 16.83 -1.99
C MET A 33 -5.68 16.98 -3.19
N ALA A 34 -6.29 18.14 -3.36
CA ALA A 34 -7.20 18.43 -4.47
C ALA A 34 -6.53 18.35 -5.85
N GLN A 35 -5.22 18.54 -5.94
CA GLN A 35 -4.49 18.49 -7.22
C GLN A 35 -4.41 17.11 -7.81
N PHE A 36 -4.30 16.06 -6.97
CA PHE A 36 -4.10 14.71 -7.45
C PHE A 36 -5.22 13.72 -7.10
N SER A 37 -6.10 14.07 -6.15
CA SER A 37 -7.18 13.19 -5.71
C SER A 37 -8.51 13.53 -6.39
N VAL A 38 -9.54 12.72 -6.11
CA VAL A 38 -10.94 13.00 -6.52
C VAL A 38 -11.64 13.98 -5.57
N PHE A 39 -11.00 14.40 -4.48
CA PHE A 39 -11.54 15.31 -3.49
C PHE A 39 -11.16 16.75 -3.83
N GLY A 40 -12.07 17.50 -4.46
CA GLY A 40 -11.83 18.91 -4.80
C GLY A 40 -11.84 19.84 -3.58
N LYS A 41 -12.71 19.57 -2.60
CA LYS A 41 -12.81 20.30 -1.33
C LYS A 41 -13.21 19.33 -0.23
N VAL A 42 -12.58 19.48 0.94
CA VAL A 42 -12.94 18.76 2.16
C VAL A 42 -13.03 19.75 3.31
N ASP A 43 -13.99 19.49 4.19
CA ASP A 43 -14.13 20.25 5.44
C ASP A 43 -13.36 19.51 6.53
N LEU A 44 -12.24 20.08 6.96
CA LEU A 44 -11.40 19.51 8.02
C LEU A 44 -12.15 19.44 9.36
N SER A 45 -13.14 20.30 9.60
CA SER A 45 -13.92 20.26 10.83
C SER A 45 -14.84 19.06 10.90
N GLU A 46 -15.40 18.60 9.78
CA GLU A 46 -16.16 17.35 9.69
C GLU A 46 -15.26 16.13 9.82
N LEU A 47 -14.12 16.11 9.09
CA LEU A 47 -13.15 15.02 9.21
C LEU A 47 -12.59 14.89 10.64
N ALA A 48 -12.44 16.00 11.34
CA ALA A 48 -11.96 16.01 12.73
C ALA A 48 -12.98 15.43 13.74
N LYS A 49 -14.28 15.36 13.37
CA LYS A 49 -15.32 14.68 14.17
C LYS A 49 -15.28 13.16 14.00
N GLY A 50 -14.42 12.63 13.14
CA GLY A 50 -14.26 11.21 12.87
C GLY A 50 -14.86 10.77 11.54
N ASP A 51 -15.34 11.69 10.71
CA ASP A 51 -15.88 11.38 9.40
C ASP A 51 -14.78 10.87 8.47
N ILE A 52 -15.14 9.89 7.65
CA ILE A 52 -14.31 9.36 6.57
C ILE A 52 -15.02 9.62 5.25
N LYS A 53 -14.45 10.44 4.39
CA LYS A 53 -14.95 10.61 3.03
C LYS A 53 -14.36 9.52 2.14
N THR A 54 -15.22 8.85 1.38
CA THR A 54 -14.84 7.77 0.45
C THR A 54 -15.52 8.01 -0.90
N ALA A 55 -14.77 7.87 -1.97
CA ALA A 55 -15.26 8.04 -3.34
C ALA A 55 -14.61 7.02 -4.28
N THR A 56 -15.29 6.65 -5.36
CA THR A 56 -14.67 5.94 -6.49
C THR A 56 -13.56 6.81 -7.07
N GLY A 57 -12.42 6.22 -7.39
CA GLY A 57 -11.30 6.91 -8.03
C GLY A 57 -11.61 7.37 -9.45
N ALA A 58 -10.64 7.99 -10.11
CA ALA A 58 -10.80 8.35 -11.51
C ALA A 58 -11.06 7.11 -12.37
N PRO A 59 -11.92 7.20 -13.41
CA PRO A 59 -12.25 6.05 -14.26
C PRO A 59 -10.98 5.45 -14.89
N MET A 60 -10.96 4.11 -14.95
CA MET A 60 -9.89 3.34 -15.59
C MET A 60 -10.43 2.60 -16.82
N SER A 61 -9.66 2.61 -17.92
CA SER A 61 -10.08 1.99 -19.19
C SER A 61 -9.97 0.47 -19.19
N THR A 62 -9.13 -0.10 -18.32
CA THR A 62 -8.98 -1.56 -18.20
C THR A 62 -10.10 -2.11 -17.32
N PRO A 63 -10.99 -2.99 -17.84
CA PRO A 63 -12.18 -3.42 -17.10
C PRO A 63 -11.91 -4.11 -15.75
N ARG A 64 -10.79 -4.84 -15.63
CA ARG A 64 -10.40 -5.51 -14.37
C ARG A 64 -9.78 -4.59 -13.32
N TYR A 65 -9.69 -3.27 -13.59
CA TYR A 65 -9.14 -2.30 -12.65
C TYR A 65 -10.24 -1.54 -11.93
N LEU A 66 -10.02 -1.32 -10.65
CA LEU A 66 -10.90 -0.53 -9.80
C LEU A 66 -10.07 0.30 -8.83
N SER A 67 -10.50 1.52 -8.56
CA SER A 67 -9.90 2.34 -7.53
C SER A 67 -10.93 3.02 -6.65
N VAL A 68 -10.58 3.16 -5.38
CA VAL A 68 -11.33 3.89 -4.38
C VAL A 68 -10.37 4.83 -3.66
N GLN A 69 -10.82 6.03 -3.36
CA GLN A 69 -10.05 6.98 -2.57
C GLN A 69 -10.81 7.33 -1.30
N SER A 70 -10.09 7.56 -0.22
CA SER A 70 -10.65 8.04 1.03
C SER A 70 -9.79 9.14 1.64
N CYS A 71 -10.39 10.01 2.44
CA CYS A 71 -9.66 10.95 3.27
C CYS A 71 -10.31 11.07 4.65
N PHE A 72 -9.47 11.25 5.67
CA PHE A 72 -9.87 11.34 7.06
C PHE A 72 -8.78 12.02 7.90
N VAL A 73 -9.13 12.39 9.11
CA VAL A 73 -8.20 13.00 10.08
C VAL A 73 -7.96 12.05 11.24
N VAL A 74 -6.71 11.98 11.69
CA VAL A 74 -6.31 11.31 12.94
C VAL A 74 -5.80 12.37 13.89
N PRO A 75 -6.29 12.44 15.17
CA PRO A 75 -5.89 13.47 16.15
C PRO A 75 -4.54 13.13 16.80
N ARG A 76 -3.53 12.86 15.98
CA ARG A 76 -2.14 12.57 16.32
C ARG A 76 -1.22 13.10 15.23
N PRO A 77 0.03 13.48 15.56
CA PRO A 77 0.99 13.91 14.55
C PRO A 77 1.43 12.75 13.64
N PRO A 78 1.91 13.05 12.39
CA PRO A 78 2.22 12.03 11.38
C PRO A 78 3.17 10.91 11.83
N GLU A 79 4.16 11.22 12.65
CA GLU A 79 5.11 10.21 13.16
C GLU A 79 4.43 9.16 14.05
N LYS A 80 3.40 9.56 14.81
CA LYS A 80 2.61 8.62 15.63
C LYS A 80 1.69 7.77 14.77
N VAL A 81 1.10 8.36 13.74
CA VAL A 81 0.30 7.64 12.74
C VAL A 81 1.15 6.60 12.02
N LEU A 82 2.35 6.97 11.55
CA LEU A 82 3.29 6.04 10.92
C LEU A 82 3.72 4.91 11.86
N GLN A 83 3.94 5.21 13.14
CA GLN A 83 4.24 4.21 14.14
C GLN A 83 3.09 3.20 14.29
N THR A 84 1.85 3.67 14.29
CA THR A 84 0.66 2.79 14.31
C THR A 84 0.57 1.94 13.04
N MET A 85 0.78 2.53 11.86
CA MET A 85 0.81 1.78 10.58
C MET A 85 1.82 0.64 10.62
N GLN A 86 2.98 0.88 11.20
CA GLN A 86 4.08 -0.09 11.27
C GLN A 86 3.77 -1.30 12.18
N HIS A 87 2.97 -1.08 13.22
CA HIS A 87 2.65 -2.11 14.22
C HIS A 87 1.19 -2.57 14.13
N PHE A 88 0.50 -2.20 13.05
CA PHE A 88 -0.89 -2.59 12.86
C PHE A 88 -1.00 -4.09 12.62
N ASP A 89 -1.70 -4.79 13.51
CA ASP A 89 -1.98 -6.22 13.37
C ASP A 89 -3.39 -6.41 12.80
N PRO A 90 -3.54 -6.73 11.52
CA PRO A 90 -4.86 -6.92 10.93
C PRO A 90 -5.60 -8.15 11.51
N THR A 91 -4.90 -9.12 12.10
CA THR A 91 -5.52 -10.32 12.68
C THR A 91 -6.28 -10.03 13.98
N ALA A 92 -5.97 -8.90 14.64
CA ALA A 92 -6.69 -8.43 15.83
C ALA A 92 -8.11 -7.94 15.50
N HIS A 93 -8.42 -7.72 14.22
CA HIS A 93 -9.67 -7.15 13.73
C HIS A 93 -10.43 -8.16 12.86
N ARG A 94 -11.39 -8.89 13.47
CA ARG A 94 -12.17 -9.93 12.76
C ARG A 94 -12.86 -9.43 11.50
N GLU A 95 -13.21 -8.14 11.48
CA GLU A 95 -13.87 -7.49 10.37
C GLU A 95 -13.01 -7.39 9.11
N LEU A 96 -11.68 -7.43 9.25
CA LEU A 96 -10.74 -7.41 8.13
C LEU A 96 -10.55 -8.78 7.50
N LYS A 97 -11.03 -9.83 8.17
CA LYS A 97 -10.98 -11.23 7.70
C LYS A 97 -9.54 -11.70 7.36
N VAL A 98 -8.54 -11.15 8.04
CA VAL A 98 -7.16 -11.62 7.97
C VAL A 98 -6.95 -12.65 9.09
N TYR A 99 -6.61 -13.87 8.72
CA TYR A 99 -6.48 -14.99 9.65
C TYR A 99 -5.06 -15.22 10.12
N LEU A 100 -4.09 -14.99 9.24
CA LEU A 100 -2.66 -15.03 9.55
C LEU A 100 -1.99 -13.79 8.91
N HIS A 101 -1.09 -13.19 9.67
CA HIS A 101 -0.19 -12.14 9.20
C HIS A 101 1.17 -12.39 9.81
N SER A 102 2.24 -12.25 9.03
CA SER A 102 3.60 -12.33 9.53
C SER A 102 4.56 -11.53 8.67
N ASP A 103 5.46 -10.81 9.32
CA ASP A 103 6.57 -10.16 8.67
C ASP A 103 7.54 -11.19 8.07
N LEU A 104 8.18 -10.79 6.98
CA LEU A 104 9.23 -11.56 6.32
C LEU A 104 10.59 -10.87 6.47
N PRO A 105 11.67 -11.65 6.67
CA PRO A 105 13.02 -11.09 6.67
C PRO A 105 13.43 -10.67 5.25
N ALA A 106 14.52 -9.90 5.16
CA ALA A 106 15.10 -9.49 3.88
C ALA A 106 15.56 -10.67 2.99
N SER A 107 15.72 -11.87 3.56
CA SER A 107 16.02 -13.12 2.85
C SER A 107 14.96 -14.17 3.22
N PRO A 108 13.79 -14.15 2.58
CA PRO A 108 12.71 -15.08 2.88
C PRO A 108 13.07 -16.53 2.56
N SER A 109 12.55 -17.45 3.35
CA SER A 109 12.72 -18.89 3.18
C SER A 109 11.44 -19.64 3.53
N ALA A 110 11.34 -20.91 3.22
CA ALA A 110 10.17 -21.73 3.53
C ALA A 110 9.81 -21.74 5.02
N SER A 111 10.80 -21.66 5.92
CA SER A 111 10.56 -21.63 7.37
C SER A 111 9.77 -20.41 7.85
N ASN A 112 9.78 -19.29 7.11
CA ASN A 112 9.01 -18.11 7.46
C ASN A 112 7.50 -18.29 7.26
N PHE A 113 7.07 -19.35 6.58
CA PHE A 113 5.68 -19.72 6.33
C PHE A 113 5.21 -20.89 7.19
N SER A 114 5.95 -21.25 8.24
CA SER A 114 5.66 -22.42 9.09
C SER A 114 4.29 -22.38 9.78
N ARG A 115 3.69 -21.18 9.97
CA ARG A 115 2.32 -21.03 10.47
C ARG A 115 1.27 -21.68 9.56
N LEU A 116 1.58 -21.91 8.28
CA LEU A 116 0.71 -22.66 7.34
C LEU A 116 0.66 -24.16 7.63
N ASN A 117 1.54 -24.70 8.47
CA ASN A 117 1.44 -26.10 8.89
C ASN A 117 0.20 -26.34 9.77
N HIS A 118 -0.29 -25.29 10.44
CA HIS A 118 -1.47 -25.34 11.33
C HIS A 118 -2.38 -24.15 11.04
N PRO A 119 -2.98 -24.09 9.84
CA PRO A 119 -3.86 -22.99 9.47
C PRO A 119 -5.16 -23.05 10.29
N PRO A 120 -5.83 -21.91 10.49
CA PRO A 120 -7.12 -21.90 11.19
C PRO A 120 -8.19 -22.71 10.42
N GLU A 121 -9.04 -23.38 11.17
CA GLU A 121 -10.15 -24.17 10.59
C GLU A 121 -11.37 -23.27 10.35
N ASN A 122 -11.56 -22.84 9.09
CA ASN A 122 -12.74 -22.08 8.65
C ASN A 122 -13.09 -22.42 7.19
N SER A 123 -14.22 -21.90 6.69
CA SER A 123 -14.72 -22.18 5.34
C SER A 123 -13.75 -21.68 4.25
N ALA A 124 -13.19 -20.49 4.40
CA ALA A 124 -12.28 -19.90 3.43
C ALA A 124 -10.98 -20.73 3.30
N VAL A 125 -10.39 -21.16 4.41
CA VAL A 125 -9.20 -22.02 4.41
C VAL A 125 -9.49 -23.39 3.82
N LYS A 126 -10.68 -23.94 4.07
CA LYS A 126 -11.13 -25.20 3.44
C LYS A 126 -11.33 -25.03 1.93
N SER A 127 -11.86 -23.89 1.47
CA SER A 127 -12.00 -23.58 0.06
C SER A 127 -10.64 -23.55 -0.65
N LEU A 128 -9.65 -22.84 -0.09
CA LEU A 128 -8.28 -22.81 -0.64
C LEU A 128 -7.65 -24.20 -0.69
N ARG A 129 -7.80 -25.02 0.38
CA ARG A 129 -7.31 -26.40 0.40
C ARG A 129 -7.93 -27.22 -0.72
N ASN A 130 -9.25 -27.19 -0.86
CA ASN A 130 -9.97 -27.94 -1.88
C ASN A 130 -9.60 -27.49 -3.30
N ALA A 131 -9.44 -26.18 -3.53
CA ALA A 131 -9.00 -25.64 -4.81
C ALA A 131 -7.59 -26.12 -5.14
N THR A 132 -6.69 -26.16 -4.16
CA THR A 132 -5.32 -26.64 -4.32
C THR A 132 -5.26 -28.12 -4.64
N GLU A 133 -5.99 -28.95 -3.89
CA GLU A 133 -6.04 -30.41 -4.10
C GLU A 133 -6.57 -30.78 -5.49
N LYS A 134 -7.48 -29.99 -6.03
CA LYS A 134 -8.02 -30.15 -7.39
C LYS A 134 -7.19 -29.43 -8.45
N MET A 135 -6.17 -28.68 -8.06
CA MET A 135 -5.41 -27.79 -8.91
C MET A 135 -6.32 -26.92 -9.80
N SER A 136 -7.26 -26.21 -9.14
CA SER A 136 -8.25 -25.37 -9.82
C SER A 136 -7.58 -24.37 -10.76
N PRO A 137 -8.11 -24.15 -11.98
CA PRO A 137 -7.61 -23.14 -12.89
C PRO A 137 -7.82 -21.70 -12.39
N ASP A 138 -8.53 -21.50 -11.29
CA ASP A 138 -8.74 -20.19 -10.65
C ASP A 138 -7.60 -19.84 -9.67
N LEU A 139 -6.72 -20.82 -9.36
CA LEU A 139 -5.51 -20.56 -8.57
C LEU A 139 -4.50 -19.76 -9.40
N GLN A 140 -4.00 -18.70 -8.82
CA GLN A 140 -3.01 -17.82 -9.45
C GLN A 140 -1.60 -18.36 -9.26
N LEU A 141 -1.27 -19.32 -10.11
CA LEU A 141 0.02 -20.00 -10.20
C LEU A 141 0.61 -19.82 -11.61
N SER A 142 1.91 -19.93 -11.73
CA SER A 142 2.52 -20.22 -13.03
C SER A 142 2.33 -21.69 -13.38
N GLN A 143 2.35 -22.03 -14.67
CA GLN A 143 2.32 -23.42 -15.12
C GLN A 143 3.45 -24.25 -14.48
N ALA A 144 4.65 -23.66 -14.35
CA ALA A 144 5.78 -24.31 -13.72
C ALA A 144 5.59 -24.56 -12.21
N GLU A 145 4.83 -23.73 -11.52
CA GLU A 145 4.46 -23.94 -10.11
C GLU A 145 3.39 -25.04 -10.00
N ALA A 146 2.33 -24.95 -10.80
CA ALA A 146 1.26 -25.95 -10.80
C ALA A 146 1.74 -27.37 -11.07
N GLN A 147 2.71 -27.53 -12.00
CA GLN A 147 3.34 -28.82 -12.33
C GLN A 147 4.12 -29.45 -11.17
N LYS A 148 4.47 -28.69 -10.12
CA LYS A 148 5.17 -29.21 -8.95
C LYS A 148 4.24 -29.81 -7.90
N TYR A 149 2.93 -29.56 -8.01
CA TYR A 149 1.98 -30.17 -7.10
C TYR A 149 1.84 -31.67 -7.39
N SER A 150 2.04 -32.48 -6.37
CA SER A 150 1.89 -33.94 -6.45
C SER A 150 0.61 -34.39 -5.75
N ALA A 151 -0.14 -35.29 -6.34
CA ALA A 151 -1.35 -35.84 -5.74
C ALA A 151 -1.04 -36.43 -4.35
N GLY A 152 -1.81 -36.02 -3.34
CA GLY A 152 -1.61 -36.41 -1.94
C GLY A 152 -0.60 -35.56 -1.15
N GLN A 153 0.06 -34.59 -1.79
CA GLN A 153 0.86 -33.61 -1.08
C GLN A 153 -0.04 -32.71 -0.24
N PRO A 154 0.30 -32.39 1.03
CA PRO A 154 -0.44 -31.44 1.80
C PRO A 154 -0.48 -30.06 1.12
N ALA A 155 -1.68 -29.52 0.92
CA ALA A 155 -1.87 -28.26 0.16
C ALA A 155 -1.02 -27.11 0.71
N PHE A 156 -0.92 -26.95 2.02
CA PHE A 156 -0.17 -25.85 2.61
C PHE A 156 1.35 -26.04 2.58
N ALA A 157 1.84 -27.29 2.49
CA ALA A 157 3.26 -27.56 2.21
C ALA A 157 3.63 -27.06 0.80
N PHE A 158 2.76 -27.32 -0.19
CA PHE A 158 2.93 -26.78 -1.54
C PHE A 158 2.99 -25.23 -1.54
N TRP A 159 2.03 -24.59 -0.85
CA TRP A 159 1.99 -23.13 -0.77
C TRP A 159 3.20 -22.54 -0.05
N THR A 160 3.74 -23.20 0.95
CA THR A 160 4.98 -22.77 1.61
C THR A 160 6.14 -22.63 0.61
N ASP A 161 6.29 -23.58 -0.30
CA ASP A 161 7.34 -23.54 -1.33
C ASP A 161 7.08 -22.46 -2.40
N VAL A 162 5.82 -22.28 -2.82
CA VAL A 162 5.43 -21.25 -3.78
C VAL A 162 5.71 -19.86 -3.21
N LEU A 163 5.20 -19.58 -2.01
CA LEU A 163 5.35 -18.28 -1.37
C LEU A 163 6.83 -17.93 -1.11
N ALA A 164 7.63 -18.90 -0.66
CA ALA A 164 9.06 -18.67 -0.43
C ALA A 164 9.77 -18.25 -1.72
N LYS A 165 9.51 -18.94 -2.83
CA LYS A 165 10.14 -18.62 -4.13
C LYS A 165 9.69 -17.28 -4.69
N ARG A 166 8.42 -16.96 -4.58
CA ARG A 166 7.87 -15.67 -5.01
C ARG A 166 8.43 -14.53 -4.17
N ALA A 167 8.47 -14.67 -2.85
CA ALA A 167 9.09 -13.68 -1.98
C ALA A 167 10.59 -13.46 -2.29
N GLN A 168 11.33 -14.54 -2.61
CA GLN A 168 12.73 -14.45 -3.05
C GLN A 168 12.87 -13.74 -4.40
N ALA A 169 11.98 -14.03 -5.36
CA ALA A 169 11.97 -13.38 -6.67
C ALA A 169 11.73 -11.87 -6.53
N PHE A 170 10.77 -11.48 -5.70
CA PHE A 170 10.50 -10.07 -5.40
C PHE A 170 11.71 -9.36 -4.77
N VAL A 171 12.35 -9.97 -3.79
CA VAL A 171 13.58 -9.42 -3.16
C VAL A 171 14.70 -9.25 -4.17
N ALA A 172 14.84 -10.18 -5.11
CA ALA A 172 15.89 -10.15 -6.13
C ALA A 172 15.64 -9.10 -7.21
N GLY A 173 14.40 -8.95 -7.69
CA GLY A 173 14.10 -8.18 -8.88
C GLY A 173 12.82 -7.35 -8.84
N GLY A 174 12.17 -7.16 -7.67
CA GLY A 174 10.91 -6.44 -7.55
C GLY A 174 9.75 -7.16 -8.23
N ALA A 175 8.62 -6.47 -8.38
CA ALA A 175 7.42 -7.02 -9.00
C ALA A 175 7.63 -7.47 -10.47
N ALA A 176 8.64 -6.93 -11.16
CA ALA A 176 8.99 -7.36 -12.51
C ALA A 176 9.54 -8.79 -12.57
N ALA A 177 10.10 -9.30 -11.47
CA ALA A 177 10.64 -10.67 -11.39
C ALA A 177 9.57 -11.71 -11.02
N GLU A 178 8.35 -11.28 -10.68
CA GLU A 178 7.27 -12.20 -10.36
C GLU A 178 6.90 -13.07 -11.56
N ALA A 179 6.73 -14.38 -11.31
CA ALA A 179 6.28 -15.30 -12.34
C ALA A 179 4.82 -14.95 -12.75
N PRO A 180 4.44 -15.17 -14.03
CA PRO A 180 3.07 -14.92 -14.48
C PRO A 180 2.08 -15.88 -13.79
N TYR A 181 0.82 -15.49 -13.79
CA TYR A 181 -0.30 -16.37 -13.47
C TYR A 181 -0.81 -17.00 -14.78
N ASP A 182 -0.09 -17.96 -15.33
CA ASP A 182 -0.40 -18.57 -16.62
C ASP A 182 -0.98 -19.99 -16.52
N HIS A 183 -1.15 -20.48 -15.29
CA HIS A 183 -1.99 -21.64 -14.99
C HIS A 183 -3.49 -21.27 -15.00
N THR A 184 -3.84 -20.01 -14.84
CA THR A 184 -5.20 -19.51 -14.76
C THR A 184 -5.89 -19.47 -16.12
N ARG A 185 -7.24 -19.33 -16.13
CA ARG A 185 -8.03 -19.11 -17.36
C ARG A 185 -7.71 -17.78 -18.04
N ASN A 186 -7.35 -16.76 -17.24
CA ASN A 186 -7.05 -15.41 -17.69
C ASN A 186 -5.61 -15.05 -17.27
N PRO A 187 -4.60 -15.41 -18.07
CA PRO A 187 -3.19 -15.19 -17.72
C PRO A 187 -2.87 -13.72 -17.44
N VAL A 188 -2.09 -13.49 -16.39
CA VAL A 188 -1.75 -12.16 -15.89
C VAL A 188 -0.27 -12.10 -15.53
N GLN A 189 0.38 -10.93 -15.74
CA GLN A 189 1.72 -10.64 -15.26
C GLN A 189 1.64 -9.64 -14.09
N PRO A 190 1.88 -10.05 -12.84
CA PRO A 190 1.66 -9.20 -11.65
C PRO A 190 2.35 -7.84 -11.72
N GLY A 191 3.62 -7.78 -12.09
CA GLY A 191 4.36 -6.52 -12.20
C GLY A 191 3.81 -5.57 -13.28
N LYS A 192 3.21 -6.11 -14.36
CA LYS A 192 2.52 -5.29 -15.37
C LYS A 192 1.20 -4.76 -14.85
N GLU A 193 0.49 -5.54 -14.03
CA GLU A 193 -0.76 -5.10 -13.41
C GLU A 193 -0.53 -3.94 -12.43
N LEU A 194 0.45 -4.06 -11.51
CA LEU A 194 0.80 -2.97 -10.60
C LEU A 194 1.15 -1.68 -11.37
N SER A 195 2.00 -1.79 -12.39
CA SER A 195 2.35 -0.66 -13.24
C SER A 195 1.15 -0.11 -14.02
N GLY A 196 0.25 -0.99 -14.45
CA GLY A 196 -0.98 -0.64 -15.19
C GLY A 196 -1.98 0.13 -14.34
N LEU A 197 -2.18 -0.29 -13.09
CA LEU A 197 -3.04 0.41 -12.13
C LEU A 197 -2.61 1.88 -11.97
N LEU A 198 -1.31 2.10 -11.77
CA LEU A 198 -0.79 3.44 -11.55
C LEU A 198 -0.89 4.32 -12.80
N ARG A 199 -0.47 3.82 -13.96
CA ARG A 199 -0.51 4.57 -15.24
C ARG A 199 -1.89 5.09 -15.61
N GLN A 200 -2.96 4.41 -15.20
CA GLN A 200 -4.32 4.87 -15.46
C GLN A 200 -4.82 5.91 -14.44
N GLN A 201 -3.99 6.27 -13.49
CA GLN A 201 -4.25 7.28 -12.46
C GLN A 201 -3.23 8.43 -12.55
N GLY A 202 -3.12 9.07 -13.71
CA GLY A 202 -2.03 9.97 -14.04
C GLY A 202 -1.75 11.08 -13.03
N LYS A 203 -2.76 11.63 -12.34
CA LYS A 203 -2.55 12.62 -11.26
C LYS A 203 -1.89 11.98 -10.03
N VAL A 204 -2.34 10.78 -9.65
CA VAL A 204 -1.75 10.01 -8.54
C VAL A 204 -0.33 9.58 -8.91
N GLU A 205 -0.13 9.12 -10.15
CA GLU A 205 1.20 8.79 -10.67
C GLU A 205 2.16 9.98 -10.59
N SER A 206 1.70 11.19 -10.95
CA SER A 206 2.50 12.41 -10.85
C SER A 206 2.91 12.72 -9.40
N GLN A 207 2.01 12.51 -8.43
CA GLN A 207 2.28 12.73 -7.00
C GLN A 207 3.23 11.69 -6.40
N PHE A 208 3.08 10.43 -6.79
CA PHE A 208 3.77 9.30 -6.16
C PHE A 208 4.90 8.70 -7.01
N GLY A 209 5.00 9.03 -8.31
CA GLY A 209 5.90 8.35 -9.25
C GLY A 209 7.36 8.33 -8.83
N GLY A 210 7.89 9.44 -8.32
CA GLY A 210 9.26 9.49 -7.80
C GLY A 210 9.49 8.62 -6.56
N PHE A 211 8.47 8.42 -5.72
CA PHE A 211 8.51 7.49 -4.59
C PHE A 211 8.42 6.04 -5.07
N LEU A 212 7.41 5.76 -5.88
CA LEU A 212 7.15 4.41 -6.38
C LEU A 212 8.27 3.87 -7.26
N GLY A 213 8.94 4.73 -8.02
CA GLY A 213 10.13 4.35 -8.79
C GLY A 213 11.32 3.90 -7.92
N ALA A 214 11.34 4.28 -6.64
CA ALA A 214 12.35 3.83 -5.68
C ALA A 214 11.94 2.56 -4.91
N THR A 215 10.68 2.10 -5.06
CA THR A 215 10.18 0.84 -4.48
C THR A 215 10.39 -0.32 -5.43
N GLY A 216 10.27 -1.55 -4.93
CA GLY A 216 10.21 -2.75 -5.78
C GLY A 216 8.82 -3.04 -6.35
N LEU A 217 7.78 -2.25 -6.03
CA LEU A 217 6.40 -2.49 -6.46
C LEU A 217 6.17 -2.17 -7.93
N ILE A 218 6.85 -1.14 -8.43
CA ILE A 218 6.72 -0.70 -9.82
C ILE A 218 8.04 -0.96 -10.55
N GLY A 219 8.02 -1.91 -11.47
CA GLY A 219 9.20 -2.29 -12.23
C GLY A 219 10.14 -3.26 -11.51
N GLY A 220 11.45 -3.02 -11.62
CA GLY A 220 12.48 -3.88 -11.05
C GLY A 220 12.79 -3.57 -9.58
N LYS A 221 13.93 -4.10 -9.11
CA LYS A 221 14.37 -3.88 -7.73
C LYS A 221 14.52 -2.39 -7.42
N GLY A 222 13.84 -1.93 -6.37
CA GLY A 222 13.95 -0.56 -5.88
C GLY A 222 15.19 -0.32 -5.02
N SER A 223 15.44 0.97 -4.71
CA SER A 223 16.51 1.41 -3.80
C SER A 223 16.06 1.51 -2.33
N LEU A 224 14.76 1.61 -2.08
CA LEU A 224 14.21 1.68 -0.73
C LEU A 224 14.10 0.28 -0.12
N LYS A 225 14.31 0.21 1.19
CA LYS A 225 14.12 -1.02 1.95
C LYS A 225 12.62 -1.30 2.09
N ALA A 226 12.19 -2.49 1.67
CA ALA A 226 10.85 -3.01 1.89
C ALA A 226 10.67 -3.55 3.30
N GLU A 227 9.49 -3.37 3.86
CA GLU A 227 8.94 -4.19 4.93
C GLU A 227 8.08 -5.24 4.27
N LEU A 228 8.56 -6.48 4.24
CA LEU A 228 7.90 -7.59 3.56
C LEU A 228 7.01 -8.35 4.55
N TYR A 229 5.89 -8.83 4.07
CA TYR A 229 4.96 -9.64 4.87
C TYR A 229 4.17 -10.61 4.02
N TRP A 230 3.48 -11.54 4.67
CA TRP A 230 2.49 -12.41 4.04
C TRP A 230 1.25 -12.52 4.88
N GLU A 231 0.14 -12.81 4.22
CA GLU A 231 -1.17 -12.95 4.84
C GLU A 231 -1.92 -14.17 4.31
N LEU A 232 -2.77 -14.74 5.18
CA LEU A 232 -3.87 -15.61 4.80
C LEU A 232 -5.15 -14.88 5.16
N LEU A 233 -5.90 -14.48 4.16
CA LEU A 233 -7.12 -13.69 4.32
C LEU A 233 -8.29 -14.30 3.55
N GLN A 234 -9.49 -13.80 3.79
CA GLN A 234 -10.68 -14.16 3.03
C GLN A 234 -11.00 -13.06 2.01
N VAL A 235 -11.16 -13.47 0.75
CA VAL A 235 -11.72 -12.64 -0.32
C VAL A 235 -13.02 -13.31 -0.77
N GLU A 236 -14.13 -12.60 -0.67
CA GLU A 236 -15.46 -13.20 -0.82
C GLU A 236 -15.64 -14.40 0.10
N ASP A 237 -15.71 -15.61 -0.44
CA ASP A 237 -15.85 -16.86 0.32
C ASP A 237 -14.58 -17.72 0.32
N ASP A 238 -13.52 -17.28 -0.37
CA ASP A 238 -12.29 -18.04 -0.59
C ASP A 238 -11.14 -17.57 0.31
N GLY A 239 -10.32 -18.53 0.74
CA GLY A 239 -9.05 -18.23 1.37
C GLY A 239 -8.01 -17.85 0.33
N VAL A 240 -7.30 -16.77 0.59
CA VAL A 240 -6.27 -16.22 -0.30
C VAL A 240 -4.97 -16.03 0.47
N LEU A 241 -3.89 -16.55 -0.08
CA LEU A 241 -2.53 -16.29 0.38
C LEU A 241 -1.95 -15.13 -0.41
N SER A 242 -1.42 -14.14 0.29
CA SER A 242 -0.86 -12.93 -0.35
C SER A 242 0.53 -12.62 0.16
N LEU A 243 1.36 -12.06 -0.70
CA LEU A 243 2.66 -11.48 -0.36
C LEU A 243 2.61 -9.98 -0.58
N GLY A 244 2.99 -9.24 0.46
CA GLY A 244 2.98 -7.79 0.46
C GLY A 244 4.35 -7.17 0.74
N ALA A 245 4.48 -5.91 0.32
CA ALA A 245 5.64 -5.07 0.59
C ALA A 245 5.20 -3.64 0.89
N SER A 246 5.60 -3.14 2.05
CA SER A 246 5.33 -1.78 2.48
C SER A 246 6.59 -0.93 2.43
N TYR A 247 6.44 0.31 1.99
CA TYR A 247 7.50 1.32 1.87
C TYR A 247 7.01 2.64 2.42
N ARG A 248 7.94 3.43 2.96
CA ARG A 248 7.63 4.76 3.46
C ARG A 248 8.75 5.74 3.18
N ARG A 249 8.39 7.01 3.02
CA ARG A 249 9.34 8.13 3.01
C ARG A 249 8.74 9.35 3.71
N SER A 250 9.58 10.15 4.33
CA SER A 250 9.20 11.49 4.80
C SER A 250 9.08 12.45 3.61
N THR A 251 8.17 13.40 3.72
CA THR A 251 8.01 14.50 2.77
C THR A 251 8.35 15.83 3.44
N ALA A 252 8.53 16.89 2.64
CA ALA A 252 8.75 18.23 3.17
C ALA A 252 7.60 18.65 4.11
N GLY A 253 7.89 19.50 5.08
CA GLY A 253 6.90 19.98 6.02
C GLY A 253 6.46 18.97 7.09
N GLY A 254 7.20 17.86 7.29
CA GLY A 254 6.90 16.87 8.33
C GLY A 254 5.80 15.86 7.96
N GLY A 255 5.41 15.81 6.69
CA GLY A 255 4.49 14.80 6.17
C GLY A 255 5.19 13.48 5.80
N ALA A 256 4.41 12.54 5.26
CA ALA A 256 4.94 11.26 4.80
C ALA A 256 4.12 10.67 3.65
N GLN A 257 4.77 9.79 2.88
CA GLN A 257 4.12 8.91 1.93
C GLN A 257 4.36 7.45 2.33
N VAL A 258 3.32 6.64 2.16
CA VAL A 258 3.39 5.18 2.33
C VAL A 258 2.85 4.53 1.06
N ALA A 259 3.53 3.48 0.59
CA ALA A 259 3.07 2.60 -0.46
C ALA A 259 3.06 1.18 0.09
N ASP A 260 1.92 0.54 0.02
CA ASP A 260 1.69 -0.82 0.46
C ASP A 260 1.09 -1.61 -0.69
N GLY A 261 1.75 -2.68 -1.14
CA GLY A 261 1.32 -3.43 -2.31
C GLY A 261 1.35 -4.92 -2.10
N PHE A 262 0.24 -5.58 -2.42
CA PHE A 262 0.23 -7.02 -2.64
C PHE A 262 0.71 -7.30 -4.06
N TYR A 263 1.95 -7.80 -4.15
CA TYR A 263 2.59 -8.14 -5.43
C TYR A 263 2.30 -9.58 -5.88
N TYR A 264 1.73 -10.40 -4.98
CA TYR A 264 1.27 -11.75 -5.24
C TYR A 264 -0.01 -12.04 -4.47
N ALA A 265 -0.95 -12.76 -5.09
CA ALA A 265 -2.11 -13.37 -4.46
C ALA A 265 -2.35 -14.75 -5.07
N SER A 266 -2.83 -15.73 -4.26
CA SER A 266 -3.15 -17.08 -4.74
C SER A 266 -4.51 -17.17 -5.45
N GLY A 267 -5.31 -16.12 -5.40
CA GLY A 267 -6.65 -16.04 -5.98
C GLY A 267 -7.34 -14.73 -5.59
N GLY A 268 -8.59 -14.56 -6.00
CA GLY A 268 -9.44 -13.42 -5.63
C GLY A 268 -9.13 -12.13 -6.37
N TYR A 269 -7.91 -11.65 -6.32
CA TYR A 269 -7.42 -10.45 -7.04
C TYR A 269 -6.01 -10.71 -7.57
N ASN A 270 -5.65 -10.03 -8.66
CA ASN A 270 -4.33 -10.21 -9.27
C ASN A 270 -3.22 -9.53 -8.46
N VAL A 271 -3.42 -8.27 -8.13
CA VAL A 271 -2.55 -7.41 -7.33
C VAL A 271 -3.38 -6.32 -6.67
N ALA A 272 -2.85 -5.73 -5.60
CA ALA A 272 -3.42 -4.53 -4.99
C ALA A 272 -2.32 -3.54 -4.63
N LEU A 273 -2.63 -2.24 -4.67
CA LEU A 273 -1.74 -1.16 -4.28
C LEU A 273 -2.53 -0.17 -3.44
N THR A 274 -2.05 0.10 -2.24
CA THR A 274 -2.59 1.13 -1.36
C THR A 274 -1.54 2.23 -1.17
N LEU A 275 -1.91 3.46 -1.43
CA LEU A 275 -1.06 4.62 -1.27
C LEU A 275 -1.61 5.54 -0.19
N TYR A 276 -0.72 6.10 0.62
CA TYR A 276 -1.09 7.09 1.62
C TYR A 276 -0.23 8.34 1.46
N GLN A 277 -0.90 9.49 1.58
CA GLN A 277 -0.25 10.78 1.81
C GLN A 277 -0.70 11.30 3.16
N LEU A 278 0.24 11.64 4.02
CA LEU A 278 0.04 12.15 5.36
C LEU A 278 0.53 13.59 5.43
N TRP A 279 -0.30 14.51 5.93
CA TRP A 279 0.10 15.90 6.18
C TRP A 279 -0.11 16.25 7.64
N PRO A 280 0.87 16.91 8.28
CA PRO A 280 0.62 17.53 9.57
C PRO A 280 -0.37 18.66 9.41
N ILE A 281 -1.37 18.70 10.29
CA ILE A 281 -2.34 19.77 10.40
C ILE A 281 -2.54 20.10 11.87
N GLU A 282 -3.20 21.21 12.14
CA GLU A 282 -3.63 21.59 13.48
C GLU A 282 -5.14 21.71 13.52
N ILE A 283 -5.77 21.07 14.49
CA ILE A 283 -7.22 21.14 14.73
C ILE A 283 -7.46 21.58 16.18
N GLY A 284 -8.01 22.78 16.34
CA GLY A 284 -8.30 23.32 17.67
C GLY A 284 -7.06 23.42 18.58
N GLY A 285 -5.89 23.78 18.01
CA GLY A 285 -4.62 23.86 18.74
C GLY A 285 -3.95 22.50 19.01
N ARG A 286 -4.43 21.42 18.39
CA ARG A 286 -3.88 20.06 18.60
C ARG A 286 -3.23 19.53 17.32
N PRO A 287 -1.98 19.01 17.41
CA PRO A 287 -1.35 18.33 16.29
C PRO A 287 -2.20 17.15 15.83
N SER A 288 -2.49 17.12 14.55
CA SER A 288 -3.30 16.11 13.89
C SER A 288 -2.71 15.75 12.54
N THR A 289 -3.21 14.72 11.90
CA THR A 289 -2.78 14.27 10.57
C THR A 289 -3.99 14.21 9.64
N LEU A 290 -3.95 14.97 8.54
CA LEU A 290 -4.83 14.71 7.40
C LEU A 290 -4.23 13.55 6.61
N ILE A 291 -5.05 12.54 6.30
CA ILE A 291 -4.65 11.36 5.53
C ILE A 291 -5.49 11.30 4.27
N TRP A 292 -4.84 11.20 3.13
CA TRP A 292 -5.42 10.68 1.91
C TRP A 292 -4.95 9.23 1.73
N ARG A 293 -5.88 8.36 1.33
CA ARG A 293 -5.64 6.97 1.00
C ARG A 293 -6.24 6.67 -0.36
N GLY A 294 -5.45 6.05 -1.24
CA GLY A 294 -5.90 5.53 -2.53
C GLY A 294 -5.68 4.03 -2.60
N ASP A 295 -6.74 3.28 -2.86
CA ASP A 295 -6.73 1.83 -3.02
C ASP A 295 -6.99 1.50 -4.49
N PHE A 296 -6.10 0.69 -5.07
CA PHE A 296 -6.12 0.28 -6.46
C PHE A 296 -6.04 -1.24 -6.51
N VAL A 297 -6.95 -1.89 -7.22
CA VAL A 297 -6.99 -3.34 -7.34
C VAL A 297 -7.15 -3.77 -8.79
N SER A 298 -6.48 -4.85 -9.15
CA SER A 298 -6.69 -5.61 -10.38
C SER A 298 -7.26 -6.98 -10.00
N ALA A 299 -8.43 -7.31 -10.55
CA ALA A 299 -9.07 -8.60 -10.35
C ALA A 299 -9.77 -9.06 -11.63
N ASN A 300 -9.56 -10.31 -12.04
CA ASN A 300 -10.17 -10.83 -13.26
C ASN A 300 -11.70 -10.85 -13.19
N THR A 301 -12.27 -11.10 -12.02
CA THR A 301 -13.72 -11.08 -11.77
C THR A 301 -14.36 -9.72 -12.09
N LEU A 302 -13.61 -8.61 -11.95
CA LEU A 302 -14.12 -7.28 -12.30
C LEU A 302 -14.28 -7.09 -13.81
N ALA A 303 -13.55 -7.83 -14.65
CA ALA A 303 -13.60 -7.67 -16.11
C ALA A 303 -14.95 -8.12 -16.70
N ASP A 304 -15.61 -9.07 -16.04
CA ASP A 304 -16.85 -9.64 -16.48
C ASP A 304 -18.09 -8.87 -15.97
N LEU A 305 -17.87 -7.90 -15.05
CA LEU A 305 -18.94 -7.10 -14.46
C LEU A 305 -19.27 -5.88 -15.32
N HIS A 306 -20.57 -5.70 -15.60
CA HIS A 306 -21.10 -4.59 -16.39
C HIS A 306 -22.28 -3.91 -15.69
N GLY A 307 -22.52 -2.62 -16.02
CA GLY A 307 -23.71 -1.89 -15.56
C GLY A 307 -23.90 -1.95 -14.03
N ILE A 308 -25.04 -2.49 -13.60
CA ILE A 308 -25.43 -2.52 -12.17
C ILE A 308 -24.49 -3.40 -11.34
N GLU A 309 -23.99 -4.51 -11.87
CA GLU A 309 -23.07 -5.41 -11.16
C GLU A 309 -21.73 -4.70 -10.89
N ARG A 310 -21.23 -3.96 -11.86
CA ARG A 310 -20.02 -3.15 -11.71
C ARG A 310 -20.19 -2.08 -10.62
N LEU A 311 -21.31 -1.34 -10.64
CA LEU A 311 -21.64 -0.36 -9.61
C LEU A 311 -21.78 -1.00 -8.23
N GLY A 312 -22.34 -2.20 -8.15
CA GLY A 312 -22.43 -2.99 -6.93
C GLY A 312 -21.06 -3.32 -6.35
N SER A 313 -20.13 -3.79 -7.17
CA SER A 313 -18.76 -4.11 -6.79
C SER A 313 -17.99 -2.86 -6.31
N GLU A 314 -18.11 -1.74 -7.00
CA GLU A 314 -17.53 -0.46 -6.58
C GLU A 314 -18.08 0.01 -5.23
N SER A 315 -19.37 -0.14 -5.01
CA SER A 315 -20.02 0.21 -3.75
C SER A 315 -19.56 -0.69 -2.60
N ALA A 316 -19.43 -1.99 -2.84
CA ALA A 316 -18.90 -2.95 -1.86
C ALA A 316 -17.45 -2.60 -1.48
N MET A 317 -16.58 -2.37 -2.45
CA MET A 317 -15.19 -1.98 -2.21
C MET A 317 -15.10 -0.68 -1.40
N ARG A 318 -15.92 0.36 -1.73
CA ARG A 318 -15.95 1.59 -0.95
C ARG A 318 -16.34 1.34 0.52
N LYS A 319 -17.32 0.48 0.75
CA LYS A 319 -17.79 0.12 2.10
C LYS A 319 -16.68 -0.58 2.90
N ASP A 320 -15.99 -1.53 2.29
CA ASP A 320 -14.91 -2.28 2.93
C ASP A 320 -13.71 -1.39 3.24
N ILE A 321 -13.33 -0.50 2.32
CA ILE A 321 -12.26 0.47 2.54
C ILE A 321 -12.63 1.48 3.62
N SER A 322 -13.87 2.00 3.61
CA SER A 322 -14.34 2.90 4.68
C SER A 322 -14.29 2.22 6.05
N LYS A 323 -14.64 0.94 6.12
CA LYS A 323 -14.56 0.14 7.34
C LYS A 323 -13.10 -0.05 7.80
N ALA A 324 -12.20 -0.42 6.88
CA ALA A 324 -10.78 -0.57 7.19
C ALA A 324 -10.16 0.76 7.65
N ALA A 325 -10.48 1.86 6.98
CA ALA A 325 -10.04 3.19 7.36
C ALA A 325 -10.56 3.59 8.75
N SER A 326 -11.82 3.25 9.10
CA SER A 326 -12.42 3.50 10.41
C SER A 326 -11.74 2.69 11.52
N ILE A 327 -11.39 1.44 11.26
CA ILE A 327 -10.63 0.61 12.20
C ILE A 327 -9.27 1.25 12.46
N PHE A 328 -8.54 1.58 11.39
CA PHE A 328 -7.23 2.21 11.50
C PHE A 328 -7.30 3.58 12.18
N GLN A 329 -8.26 4.44 11.84
CA GLN A 329 -8.45 5.76 12.46
C GLN A 329 -8.61 5.65 13.98
N ARG A 330 -9.40 4.68 14.46
CA ARG A 330 -9.59 4.42 15.90
C ARG A 330 -8.32 3.94 16.58
N GLU A 331 -7.57 3.05 15.95
CA GLU A 331 -6.28 2.56 16.48
C GLU A 331 -5.25 3.68 16.57
N ALA A 332 -5.10 4.44 15.49
CA ALA A 332 -4.13 5.52 15.40
C ALA A 332 -4.49 6.74 16.26
N GLY A 333 -5.76 6.89 16.64
CA GLY A 333 -6.25 7.97 17.51
C GLY A 333 -6.07 7.73 19.00
N ARG A 334 -5.79 6.49 19.41
CA ARG A 334 -5.52 6.11 20.81
C ARG A 334 -4.10 6.49 21.21
#